data_dab8258a05c50d201a54e593bc701c35
#
_entry.id   dab8258a05c50d201a54e593bc701c35
#
_cell.length_a   1.000
_cell.length_b   1.000
_cell.length_c   1.000
_cell.angle_alpha   90.00
_cell.angle_beta   90.00
_cell.angle_gamma   90.00
#
_symmetry.space_group_name_H-M   'P 1'
#
loop_
_entity.id
_entity.type
_entity.pdbx_description
1 polymer ?
#
loop_
_entity_poly.entity_id
_entity_poly.type
_entity_poly.pdbx_seq_one_letter_code
_entity_poly.pdbx_strand_id
1 'polypeptide(L)'
;MAETTEVTYRYLEPHPHSWRKQLWIKGRNMTVWQLLCWMWANKMTPEEVAQGFNLPVDAVYEALDYYAKHRELLESEAEEEERRLRDKGLLP
;
A
#
# COMPACT_ATOMS: atom_id res chain seq x y z
N MET A 1 -11.78 7.42 -24.67
CA MET A 1 -11.34 7.31 -24.15
C MET A 1 -11.17 7.33 -23.26
N ALA A 2 -11.13 7.28 -22.93
CA ALA A 2 -10.81 7.27 -22.12
C ALA A 2 -10.08 7.28 -21.68
N GLU A 3 -9.75 7.42 -21.55
CA GLU A 3 -9.00 7.41 -21.04
C GLU A 3 -8.61 7.21 -20.18
N THR A 4 -8.26 6.86 -20.52
CA THR A 4 -7.95 6.70 -19.37
C THR A 4 -6.87 7.33 -18.89
N THR A 5 -6.85 7.80 -17.99
CA THR A 5 -5.88 8.48 -17.36
C THR A 5 -5.29 7.75 -16.31
N GLU A 6 -5.21 6.46 -16.46
CA GLU A 6 -4.66 5.65 -15.48
C GLU A 6 -3.19 5.81 -15.42
N VAL A 7 -2.62 6.11 -14.28
CA VAL A 7 -1.19 6.16 -14.07
C VAL A 7 -0.67 4.74 -13.99
N THR A 8 0.32 4.44 -14.80
CA THR A 8 0.93 3.13 -14.76
C THR A 8 2.14 3.16 -13.85
N TYR A 9 2.09 2.38 -12.80
CA TYR A 9 3.19 2.30 -11.82
C TYR A 9 4.14 1.18 -12.21
N ARG A 10 5.43 1.43 -12.04
CA ARG A 10 6.45 0.43 -12.37
C ARG A 10 6.62 -0.58 -11.26
N TYR A 11 6.40 -0.19 -10.02
CA TYR A 11 6.72 -1.00 -8.87
C TYR A 11 5.50 -1.40 -8.07
N LEU A 12 4.31 -1.13 -8.58
CA LEU A 12 3.06 -1.51 -7.93
C LEU A 12 2.25 -2.39 -8.86
N GLU A 13 1.50 -3.33 -8.29
CA GLU A 13 0.69 -4.25 -9.09
C GLU A 13 -0.56 -4.65 -8.33
N PRO A 14 -1.65 -4.98 -9.03
CA PRO A 14 -2.85 -5.47 -8.37
C PRO A 14 -2.72 -6.95 -8.01
N HIS A 15 -3.48 -7.35 -6.99
CA HIS A 15 -3.67 -8.76 -6.65
C HIS A 15 -5.16 -9.04 -6.77
N PRO A 16 -5.65 -9.41 -7.95
CA PRO A 16 -7.09 -9.45 -8.21
C PRO A 16 -7.86 -10.47 -7.38
N HIS A 17 -7.18 -11.46 -6.81
CA HIS A 17 -7.86 -12.47 -6.00
C HIS A 17 -7.94 -12.07 -4.53
N SER A 18 -7.32 -10.97 -4.14
CA SER A 18 -7.38 -10.49 -2.78
C SER A 18 -8.63 -9.63 -2.58
N TRP A 19 -9.17 -9.62 -1.35
CA TRP A 19 -10.26 -8.70 -1.03
C TRP A 19 -9.77 -7.26 -0.99
N ARG A 20 -8.43 -7.09 -0.80
CA ARG A 20 -7.84 -5.76 -0.82
C ARG A 20 -7.67 -5.31 -2.26
N LYS A 21 -8.35 -4.25 -2.64
CA LYS A 21 -8.33 -3.76 -4.01
C LYS A 21 -7.21 -2.75 -4.27
N GLN A 22 -6.53 -2.32 -3.20
CA GLN A 22 -5.39 -1.44 -3.38
C GLN A 22 -4.26 -2.17 -4.07
N LEU A 23 -3.30 -1.40 -4.60
CA LEU A 23 -2.13 -1.99 -5.22
C LEU A 23 -1.16 -2.52 -4.18
N TRP A 24 -0.32 -3.43 -4.61
CA TRP A 24 0.68 -4.09 -3.80
C TRP A 24 2.05 -3.76 -4.34
N ILE A 25 3.07 -3.89 -3.51
CA ILE A 25 4.45 -3.71 -3.96
C ILE A 25 4.81 -4.89 -4.85
N LYS A 26 5.22 -4.60 -6.08
CA LYS A 26 5.50 -5.64 -7.06
C LYS A 26 6.56 -6.59 -6.55
N GLY A 27 6.28 -7.89 -6.65
CA GLY A 27 7.21 -8.91 -6.19
C GLY A 27 7.27 -9.10 -4.70
N ARG A 28 6.41 -8.43 -3.94
CA ARG A 28 6.37 -8.56 -2.50
C ARG A 28 4.95 -8.83 -2.05
N ASN A 29 4.83 -9.52 -0.94
CA ASN A 29 3.52 -9.78 -0.35
C ASN A 29 3.18 -8.67 0.64
N MET A 30 3.11 -7.46 0.13
CA MET A 30 2.96 -6.27 0.95
C MET A 30 2.16 -5.22 0.18
N THR A 31 1.10 -4.71 0.80
CA THR A 31 0.29 -3.66 0.17
C THR A 31 0.98 -2.30 0.32
N VAL A 32 0.53 -1.35 -0.50
CA VAL A 32 0.98 0.04 -0.36
C VAL A 32 0.74 0.54 1.06
N TRP A 33 -0.45 0.25 1.61
CA TRP A 33 -0.79 0.71 2.96
C TRP A 33 0.17 0.16 4.01
N GLN A 34 0.51 -1.12 3.90
CA GLN A 34 1.43 -1.74 4.86
C GLN A 34 2.80 -1.08 4.84
N LEU A 35 3.30 -0.80 3.63
CA LEU A 35 4.60 -0.14 3.49
C LEU A 35 4.58 1.25 4.12
N LEU A 36 3.54 2.03 3.83
CA LEU A 36 3.46 3.40 4.31
C LEU A 36 3.24 3.46 5.81
N CYS A 37 2.42 2.53 6.35
CA CYS A 37 2.23 2.48 7.80
C CYS A 37 3.53 2.18 8.51
N TRP A 38 4.33 1.27 7.96
CA TRP A 38 5.65 0.98 8.53
C TRP A 38 6.52 2.23 8.53
N MET A 39 6.51 2.96 7.40
CA MET A 39 7.30 4.16 7.28
C MET A 39 6.89 5.20 8.32
N TRP A 40 5.59 5.44 8.46
CA TRP A 40 5.10 6.45 9.39
C TRP A 40 5.31 6.04 10.85
N ALA A 41 5.06 4.78 11.16
CA ALA A 41 5.18 4.29 12.52
C ALA A 41 6.62 4.37 13.02
N ASN A 42 7.57 4.21 12.11
CA ASN A 42 8.99 4.23 12.47
C ASN A 42 9.65 5.57 12.16
N LYS A 43 8.86 6.54 11.70
CA LYS A 43 9.34 7.89 11.41
C LYS A 43 10.52 7.87 10.44
N MET A 44 10.40 7.04 9.41
CA MET A 44 11.46 6.86 8.43
C MET A 44 11.19 7.72 7.20
N THR A 45 12.27 8.13 6.53
CA THR A 45 12.15 8.78 5.24
C THR A 45 11.91 7.71 4.16
N PRO A 46 11.41 8.12 2.97
CA PRO A 46 11.27 7.16 1.89
C PRO A 46 12.57 6.42 1.56
N GLU A 47 13.70 7.13 1.63
CA GLU A 47 15.00 6.52 1.36
C GLU A 47 15.34 5.45 2.39
N GLU A 48 15.03 5.72 3.65
CA GLU A 48 15.29 4.75 4.71
C GLU A 48 14.43 3.51 4.56
N VAL A 49 13.17 3.70 4.20
CA VAL A 49 12.27 2.57 3.97
C VAL A 49 12.76 1.73 2.81
N ALA A 50 13.14 2.40 1.71
CA ALA A 50 13.64 1.69 0.54
C ALA A 50 14.84 0.85 0.90
N GLN A 51 15.76 1.40 1.65
CA GLN A 51 16.95 0.68 2.06
C GLN A 51 16.60 -0.50 2.96
N GLY A 52 15.70 -0.28 3.92
CA GLY A 52 15.33 -1.33 4.87
C GLY A 52 14.64 -2.52 4.22
N PHE A 53 13.85 -2.27 3.18
CA PHE A 53 13.14 -3.33 2.48
C PHE A 53 13.84 -3.78 1.21
N ASN A 54 15.02 -3.21 0.94
CA ASN A 54 15.78 -3.53 -0.27
C ASN A 54 14.95 -3.27 -1.53
N LEU A 55 14.34 -2.08 -1.58
CA LEU A 55 13.52 -1.64 -2.69
C LEU A 55 14.17 -0.44 -3.35
N PRO A 56 13.91 -0.24 -4.66
CA PRO A 56 14.27 1.05 -5.26
C PRO A 56 13.47 2.15 -4.58
N VAL A 57 14.09 3.31 -4.37
CA VAL A 57 13.38 4.40 -3.70
C VAL A 57 12.16 4.83 -4.51
N ASP A 58 12.20 4.67 -5.83
CA ASP A 58 11.07 5.01 -6.68
C ASP A 58 9.83 4.19 -6.31
N ALA A 59 10.00 2.96 -5.82
CA ALA A 59 8.87 2.16 -5.38
C ALA A 59 8.14 2.83 -4.21
N VAL A 60 8.89 3.43 -3.30
CA VAL A 60 8.29 4.11 -2.16
C VAL A 60 7.59 5.39 -2.61
N TYR A 61 8.20 6.13 -3.54
CA TYR A 61 7.56 7.33 -4.05
C TYR A 61 6.30 7.01 -4.85
N GLU A 62 6.29 5.90 -5.59
CA GLU A 62 5.07 5.46 -6.26
C GLU A 62 3.98 5.12 -5.26
N ALA A 63 4.35 4.46 -4.16
CA ALA A 63 3.40 4.14 -3.11
C ALA A 63 2.80 5.40 -2.51
N LEU A 64 3.62 6.42 -2.28
CA LEU A 64 3.14 7.68 -1.74
C LEU A 64 2.20 8.38 -2.73
N ASP A 65 2.54 8.37 -4.01
CA ASP A 65 1.70 8.97 -5.03
C ASP A 65 0.35 8.25 -5.11
N TYR A 66 0.39 6.93 -5.09
CA TYR A 66 -0.83 6.13 -5.13
C TYR A 66 -1.72 6.44 -3.92
N TYR A 67 -1.11 6.51 -2.73
CA TYR A 67 -1.85 6.84 -1.52
C TYR A 67 -2.53 8.20 -1.65
N ALA A 68 -1.80 9.19 -2.16
CA ALA A 68 -2.36 10.53 -2.28
C ALA A 68 -3.59 10.54 -3.19
N LYS A 69 -3.63 9.66 -4.19
CA LYS A 69 -4.73 9.63 -5.16
C LYS A 69 -5.85 8.69 -4.75
N HIS A 70 -5.58 7.72 -3.86
CA HIS A 70 -6.57 6.71 -3.49
C HIS A 70 -6.71 6.57 -1.98
N ARG A 71 -6.64 7.69 -1.30
CA ARG A 71 -6.63 7.72 0.15
C ARG A 71 -7.85 7.07 0.76
N GLU A 72 -9.03 7.33 0.19
CA GLU A 72 -10.26 6.77 0.72
C GLU A 72 -10.26 5.25 0.64
N LEU A 73 -9.76 4.72 -0.48
CA LEU A 73 -9.70 3.28 -0.65
C LEU A 73 -8.79 2.65 0.41
N LEU A 74 -7.60 3.21 0.58
CA LEU A 74 -6.63 2.64 1.51
C LEU A 74 -7.14 2.72 2.94
N GLU A 75 -7.73 3.83 3.32
CA GLU A 75 -8.24 3.99 4.67
C GLU A 75 -9.43 3.09 4.93
N SER A 76 -10.30 2.93 3.93
CA SER A 76 -11.44 2.06 4.09
C SER A 76 -11.02 0.60 4.21
N GLU A 77 -9.99 0.18 3.49
CA GLU A 77 -9.48 -1.18 3.61
C GLU A 77 -8.78 -1.41 4.95
N ALA A 78 -8.12 -0.38 5.48
CA ALA A 78 -7.52 -0.47 6.81
C ALA A 78 -8.60 -0.72 7.87
N GLU A 79 -9.72 -0.02 7.76
CA GLU A 79 -10.84 -0.23 8.68
C GLU A 79 -11.44 -1.61 8.53
N GLU A 80 -11.56 -2.09 7.31
CA GLU A 80 -12.11 -3.41 7.08
C GLU A 80 -11.17 -4.50 7.63
N GLU A 81 -9.88 -4.31 7.48
CA GLU A 81 -8.92 -5.26 8.02
C GLU A 81 -9.01 -5.32 9.54
N GLU A 82 -9.12 -4.17 10.18
CA GLU A 82 -9.28 -4.12 11.63
C GLU A 82 -10.54 -4.83 12.07
N ARG A 83 -11.63 -4.62 11.35
CA ARG A 83 -12.91 -5.28 11.66
C ARG A 83 -12.78 -6.79 11.52
N ARG A 84 -12.10 -7.28 10.48
CA ARG A 84 -11.91 -8.71 10.26
C ARG A 84 -11.08 -9.34 11.38
N LEU A 85 -10.04 -8.63 11.82
CA LEU A 85 -9.20 -9.12 12.91
C LEU A 85 -9.98 -9.17 14.23
N ARG A 86 -10.82 -8.16 14.46
CA ARG A 86 -11.65 -8.12 15.66
C ARG A 86 -12.66 -9.26 15.65
N ASP A 87 -13.27 -9.52 14.50
CA ASP A 87 -14.25 -10.60 14.36
C ASP A 87 -13.62 -11.96 14.59
N LYS A 88 -12.34 -12.10 14.29
CA LYS A 88 -11.61 -13.35 14.55
C LYS A 88 -11.07 -13.43 15.96
N GLY A 89 -11.30 -12.41 16.78
CA GLY A 89 -10.81 -12.40 18.17
C GLY A 89 -9.33 -12.10 18.27
N LEU A 90 -8.72 -11.56 17.22
CA LEU A 90 -7.29 -11.25 17.23
C LEU A 90 -6.99 -9.86 17.78
N LEU A 91 -8.01 -9.02 17.90
CA LEU A 91 -7.88 -7.69 18.47
C LEU A 91 -8.86 -7.55 19.62
N PRO A 92 -8.53 -6.77 20.64
CA PRO A 92 -9.46 -6.53 21.77
C PRO A 92 -10.68 -5.75 21.35
#